data_aa253a7a38fb165c35a2ca3d4fccbb92
#
_entry.id   aa253a7a38fb165c35a2ca3d4fccbb92
#
_cell.length_a   1.000
_cell.length_b   1.000
_cell.length_c   1.000
_cell.angle_alpha   90.00
_cell.angle_beta   90.00
_cell.angle_gamma   90.00
#
_symmetry.space_group_name_H-M   'P 1'
#
loop_
_entity.id
_entity.type
_entity.pdbx_description
1 polymer ?
#
loop_
_entity_poly.entity_id
_entity_poly.type
_entity_poly.pdbx_seq_one_letter_code
_entity_poly.pdbx_strand_id
1 'polypeptide(L)'
;MNAAATPVATAAKMIPMQVLVVGRIDAVRRHEKTTYTRVTTPAPDPYSRPQTVEIRSKQRLGQPGDEVAQLATLGGYARKPFRSTDKETGETTMVTPVDHTVDAIE
;
A
#
# COMPACT_ATOMS: atom_id res chain seq x y z
N MET A 1 -27.48 19.53 8.89
CA MET A 1 -26.39 18.57 8.62
C MET A 1 -25.26 19.28 7.89
N ASN A 2 -24.08 19.00 8.26
CA ASN A 2 -22.95 19.62 7.61
C ASN A 2 -21.92 18.55 7.25
N ALA A 3 -21.71 18.36 5.95
CA ALA A 3 -20.74 17.38 5.46
C ALA A 3 -19.31 17.70 5.92
N ALA A 4 -18.98 18.97 6.15
CA ALA A 4 -17.66 19.34 6.57
C ALA A 4 -17.31 18.84 7.98
N ALA A 5 -18.28 18.65 8.85
CA ALA A 5 -18.06 18.10 10.16
C ALA A 5 -17.74 16.61 10.13
N THR A 6 -18.29 15.90 9.13
CA THR A 6 -18.10 14.47 8.98
C THR A 6 -16.65 14.08 8.76
N PRO A 7 -15.88 14.74 7.87
CA PRO A 7 -14.47 14.41 7.71
C PRO A 7 -13.66 14.53 8.99
N VAL A 8 -13.91 15.54 9.79
CA VAL A 8 -13.19 15.72 11.06
C VAL A 8 -13.52 14.59 12.02
N ALA A 9 -14.80 14.23 12.16
CA ALA A 9 -15.20 13.15 13.04
C ALA A 9 -14.64 11.80 12.55
N THR A 10 -14.62 11.58 11.23
CA THR A 10 -14.05 10.37 10.65
C THR A 10 -12.55 10.29 10.92
N ALA A 11 -11.84 11.38 10.72
CA ALA A 11 -10.41 11.42 10.97
C ALA A 11 -10.09 11.13 12.44
N ALA A 12 -10.92 11.60 13.38
CA ALA A 12 -10.70 11.34 14.80
C ALA A 12 -10.86 9.86 15.15
N LYS A 13 -11.61 9.11 14.35
CA LYS A 13 -11.82 7.67 14.57
C LYS A 13 -10.79 6.82 13.83
N MET A 14 -10.01 7.42 12.96
CA MET A 14 -9.01 6.70 12.19
C MET A 14 -7.74 6.53 13.01
N ILE A 15 -7.10 5.40 12.83
CA ILE A 15 -5.80 5.14 13.44
C ILE A 15 -4.74 5.52 12.42
N PRO A 16 -3.79 6.41 12.78
CA PRO A 16 -2.77 6.82 11.84
C PRO A 16 -2.01 5.64 11.23
N MET A 17 -1.69 5.74 9.96
CA MET A 17 -0.90 4.77 9.20
C MET A 17 -1.57 3.40 9.05
N GLN A 18 -2.84 3.26 9.39
CA GLN A 18 -3.58 2.03 9.11
C GLN A 18 -4.35 2.13 7.80
N VAL A 19 -4.38 1.03 7.08
CA VAL A 19 -5.14 0.92 5.83
C VAL A 19 -5.92 -0.38 5.84
N LEU A 20 -7.09 -0.37 5.21
CA LEU A 20 -7.87 -1.58 4.99
C LEU A 20 -7.72 -1.95 3.52
N VAL A 21 -7.12 -3.11 3.26
CA VAL A 21 -6.93 -3.60 1.89
C VAL A 21 -8.02 -4.60 1.58
N VAL A 22 -8.86 -4.27 0.62
CA VAL A 22 -9.99 -5.12 0.20
C VAL A 22 -9.80 -5.47 -1.26
N GLY A 23 -9.86 -6.75 -1.58
CA GLY A 23 -9.72 -7.19 -2.96
C GLY A 23 -9.56 -8.69 -3.08
N ARG A 24 -9.06 -9.09 -4.23
CA ARG A 24 -8.82 -10.49 -4.54
C ARG A 24 -7.33 -10.78 -4.53
N ILE A 25 -6.96 -11.89 -3.93
CA ILE A 25 -5.58 -12.35 -3.94
C ILE A 25 -5.23 -12.87 -5.32
N ASP A 26 -4.19 -12.30 -5.92
CA ASP A 26 -3.68 -12.72 -7.23
C ASP A 26 -2.57 -13.74 -7.10
N ALA A 27 -1.69 -13.54 -6.14
CA ALA A 27 -0.52 -14.39 -5.96
C ALA A 27 -0.04 -14.34 -4.52
N VAL A 28 0.58 -15.41 -4.09
CA VAL A 28 1.20 -15.52 -2.77
C VAL A 28 2.58 -16.10 -2.98
N ARG A 29 3.58 -15.46 -2.38
CA ARG A 29 4.93 -16.00 -2.36
C ARG A 29 5.49 -15.90 -0.96
N ARG A 30 6.40 -16.79 -0.66
CA ARG A 30 7.08 -16.79 0.63
C ARG A 30 8.57 -16.60 0.42
N HIS A 31 9.14 -15.69 1.18
CA HIS A 31 10.57 -15.45 1.17
C HIS A 31 11.02 -15.44 2.63
N GLU A 32 11.85 -16.41 2.99
CA GLU A 32 12.28 -16.61 4.36
C GLU A 32 11.08 -16.80 5.29
N LYS A 33 10.87 -15.92 6.24
CA LYS A 33 9.77 -16.01 7.20
C LYS A 33 8.61 -15.09 6.85
N THR A 34 8.69 -14.39 5.74
CA THR A 34 7.68 -13.41 5.35
C THR A 34 6.86 -13.94 4.18
N THR A 35 5.55 -13.83 4.30
CA THR A 35 4.63 -14.13 3.22
C THR A 35 4.23 -12.84 2.55
N TYR A 36 4.32 -12.80 1.23
CA TYR A 36 3.94 -11.65 0.42
C TYR A 36 2.67 -12.01 -0.35
N THR A 37 1.59 -11.31 -0.06
CA THR A 37 0.30 -11.53 -0.68
C THR A 37 -0.01 -10.36 -1.60
N ARG A 38 -0.13 -10.64 -2.89
CA ARG A 38 -0.47 -9.62 -3.88
C ARG A 38 -1.97 -9.59 -4.06
N VAL A 39 -2.57 -8.41 -3.84
CA VAL A 39 -4.00 -8.21 -3.86
C VAL A 39 -4.34 -7.18 -4.93
N THR A 40 -5.35 -7.49 -5.76
CA THR A 40 -5.92 -6.53 -6.69
C THR A 40 -7.17 -5.95 -6.06
N THR A 41 -7.16 -4.63 -5.83
CA THR A 41 -8.32 -3.94 -5.26
C THR A 41 -9.26 -3.51 -6.38
N PRO A 42 -10.59 -3.48 -6.13
CA PRO A 42 -11.51 -3.02 -7.16
C PRO A 42 -11.30 -1.54 -7.46
N ALA A 43 -11.57 -1.17 -8.71
CA ALA A 43 -11.53 0.23 -9.10
C ALA A 43 -12.61 1.01 -8.35
N PRO A 44 -12.30 2.23 -7.85
CA PRO A 44 -13.29 3.02 -7.11
C PRO A 44 -14.42 3.54 -7.98
N ASP A 45 -14.22 3.62 -9.29
CA ASP A 45 -15.23 4.09 -10.23
C ASP A 45 -14.94 3.54 -11.64
N PRO A 46 -15.88 3.72 -12.60
CA PRO A 46 -15.70 3.17 -13.95
C PRO A 46 -14.54 3.77 -14.75
N TYR A 47 -14.00 4.89 -14.31
CA TYR A 47 -12.92 5.58 -15.03
C TYR A 47 -11.55 5.32 -14.44
N SER A 48 -11.48 4.69 -13.29
CA SER A 48 -10.24 4.40 -12.60
C SER A 48 -9.81 2.96 -12.83
N ARG A 49 -8.54 2.70 -12.58
CA ARG A 49 -7.98 1.35 -12.70
C ARG A 49 -7.95 0.66 -11.35
N PRO A 50 -8.08 -0.66 -11.32
CA PRO A 50 -7.77 -1.41 -10.12
C PRO A 50 -6.33 -1.17 -9.69
N GLN A 51 -6.07 -1.24 -8.41
CA GLN A 51 -4.74 -1.08 -7.85
C GLN A 51 -4.22 -2.42 -7.35
N THR A 52 -2.92 -2.57 -7.37
CA THR A 52 -2.28 -3.77 -6.85
C THR A 52 -1.50 -3.40 -5.59
N VAL A 53 -1.75 -4.14 -4.51
CA VAL A 53 -1.11 -3.91 -3.22
C VAL A 53 -0.46 -5.22 -2.78
N GLU A 54 0.77 -5.13 -2.29
CA GLU A 54 1.44 -6.29 -1.74
C GLU A 54 1.49 -6.17 -0.22
N ILE A 55 0.94 -7.16 0.47
CA ILE A 55 0.86 -7.19 1.93
C ILE A 55 1.88 -8.18 2.45
N ARG A 56 2.68 -7.74 3.41
CA ARG A 56 3.62 -8.62 4.10
C ARG A 56 2.98 -9.15 5.37
N SER A 57 3.16 -10.43 5.66
CA SER A 57 2.63 -11.03 6.87
C SER A 57 3.48 -12.22 7.29
N LYS A 58 3.30 -12.67 8.52
CA LYS A 58 3.92 -13.91 9.00
C LYS A 58 3.07 -15.10 8.63
N GLN A 59 1.77 -14.96 8.74
CA GLN A 59 0.80 -15.99 8.42
C GLN A 59 0.30 -15.84 7.00
N ARG A 60 -0.12 -16.93 6.41
CA ARG A 60 -0.75 -16.88 5.10
C ARG A 60 -2.14 -16.28 5.21
N LEU A 61 -2.43 -15.26 4.45
CA LEU A 61 -3.72 -14.56 4.50
C LEU A 61 -4.80 -15.28 3.69
N GLY A 62 -4.42 -16.08 2.74
CA GLY A 62 -5.32 -16.82 1.87
C GLY A 62 -4.57 -17.36 0.69
N GLN A 63 -5.28 -17.82 -0.32
CA GLN A 63 -4.70 -18.36 -1.54
C GLN A 63 -5.21 -17.61 -2.76
N PRO A 64 -4.54 -17.74 -3.90
CA PRO A 64 -4.98 -17.05 -5.13
C PRO A 64 -6.45 -17.34 -5.43
N GLY A 65 -7.20 -16.30 -5.74
CA GLY A 65 -8.62 -16.37 -5.99
C GLY A 65 -9.50 -15.98 -4.81
N ASP A 66 -8.95 -15.99 -3.61
CA ASP A 66 -9.73 -15.65 -2.41
C ASP A 66 -9.96 -14.13 -2.33
N GLU A 67 -11.12 -13.76 -1.80
CA GLU A 67 -11.40 -12.39 -1.42
C GLU A 67 -10.82 -12.13 -0.04
N VAL A 68 -10.29 -10.93 0.16
CA VAL A 68 -9.66 -10.56 1.43
C VAL A 68 -10.03 -9.14 1.81
N ALA A 69 -10.16 -8.93 3.12
CA ALA A 69 -10.28 -7.60 3.72
C ALA A 69 -9.30 -7.59 4.91
N GLN A 70 -8.11 -7.07 4.67
CA GLN A 70 -7.02 -7.16 5.64
C GLN A 70 -6.64 -5.78 6.14
N LEU A 71 -6.71 -5.61 7.46
CA LEU A 71 -6.22 -4.40 8.10
C LEU A 71 -4.70 -4.48 8.17
N ALA A 72 -4.05 -3.39 7.79
CA ALA A 72 -2.60 -3.36 7.67
C ALA A 72 -2.04 -2.02 8.10
N THR A 73 -0.74 -1.99 8.37
CA THR A 73 -0.02 -0.77 8.68
C THR A 73 0.77 -0.33 7.46
N LEU A 74 0.59 0.92 7.05
CA LEU A 74 1.38 1.52 5.98
C LEU A 74 2.69 1.99 6.58
N GLY A 75 3.78 1.46 6.07
CA GLY A 75 5.12 1.84 6.48
C GLY A 75 5.94 2.32 5.30
N GLY A 76 7.21 2.56 5.57
CA GLY A 76 8.11 2.95 4.49
C GLY A 76 9.50 3.21 5.02
N TYR A 77 10.46 3.19 4.13
CA TYR A 77 11.83 3.50 4.46
C TYR A 77 12.52 4.18 3.28
N ALA A 78 13.47 5.04 3.59
CA ALA A 78 14.25 5.71 2.58
C ALA A 78 15.40 4.80 2.15
N ARG A 79 15.58 4.67 0.84
CA ARG A 79 16.72 3.95 0.29
C ARG A 79 17.92 4.88 0.15
N LYS A 80 19.03 4.30 -0.27
CA LYS A 80 20.26 5.04 -0.47
C LYS A 80 20.06 6.12 -1.54
N PRO A 81 20.52 7.36 -1.31
CA PRO A 81 20.40 8.41 -2.33
C PRO A 81 21.19 8.07 -3.59
N PHE A 82 20.69 8.54 -4.72
CA PHE A 82 21.40 8.43 -5.98
C PHE A 82 21.29 9.74 -6.75
N ARG A 83 22.19 9.91 -7.74
CA ARG A 83 22.17 11.08 -8.61
C ARG A 83 21.17 10.88 -9.74
N SER A 84 20.40 11.92 -10.00
CA SER A 84 19.52 11.96 -11.14
C SER A 84 19.86 13.19 -11.97
N THR A 85 20.08 13.02 -13.27
CA THR A 85 20.39 14.11 -14.18
C THR A 85 19.20 14.35 -15.11
N ASP A 86 18.73 15.60 -15.14
CA ASP A 86 17.67 16.01 -16.05
C ASP A 86 18.26 16.08 -17.45
N LYS A 87 17.70 15.33 -18.38
CA LYS A 87 18.19 15.28 -19.76
C LYS A 87 17.98 16.59 -20.51
N GLU A 88 16.98 17.38 -20.11
CA GLU A 88 16.68 18.64 -20.78
C GLU A 88 17.54 19.79 -20.29
N THR A 89 17.72 19.89 -18.97
CA THR A 89 18.45 21.02 -18.37
C THR A 89 19.89 20.69 -18.02
N GLY A 90 20.22 19.42 -17.91
CA GLY A 90 21.54 18.97 -17.46
C GLY A 90 21.77 19.10 -15.97
N GLU A 91 20.75 19.53 -15.23
CA GLU A 91 20.89 19.65 -13.79
C GLU A 91 20.98 18.28 -13.12
N THR A 92 21.85 18.19 -12.12
CA THR A 92 22.00 16.99 -11.32
C THR A 92 21.41 17.24 -9.94
N THR A 93 20.52 16.34 -9.53
CA THR A 93 19.86 16.42 -8.24
C THR A 93 20.05 15.09 -7.51
N MET A 94 20.22 15.15 -6.19
CA MET A 94 20.24 13.94 -5.38
C MET A 94 18.82 13.54 -5.05
N VAL A 95 18.46 12.29 -5.34
CA VAL A 95 17.15 11.74 -5.08
C VAL A 95 17.27 10.64 -4.03
N THR A 96 16.46 10.74 -3.01
CA THR A 96 16.34 9.68 -1.99
C THR A 96 15.01 8.97 -2.20
N PRO A 97 15.02 7.77 -2.82
CA PRO A 97 13.76 7.05 -3.01
C PRO A 97 13.21 6.54 -1.69
N VAL A 98 11.90 6.43 -1.62
CA VAL A 98 11.20 5.86 -0.47
C VAL A 98 10.39 4.67 -0.96
N ASP A 99 10.59 3.53 -0.33
CA ASP A 99 9.77 2.34 -0.59
C ASP A 99 8.73 2.22 0.51
N HIS A 100 7.50 2.02 0.10
CA HIS A 100 6.40 1.82 1.03
C HIS A 100 6.15 0.35 1.27
N THR A 101 5.72 0.03 2.47
CA THR A 101 5.40 -1.33 2.87
C THR A 101 4.01 -1.36 3.46
N VAL A 102 3.33 -2.48 3.27
CA VAL A 102 2.01 -2.71 3.85
C VAL A 102 2.12 -4.00 4.66
N ASP A 103 2.07 -3.88 5.97
CA ASP A 103 2.26 -5.00 6.87
C ASP A 103 0.93 -5.36 7.53
N ALA A 104 0.51 -6.62 7.37
CA ALA A 104 -0.74 -7.08 7.94
C ALA A 104 -0.71 -6.96 9.47
N ILE A 105 -1.83 -6.50 10.02
CA ILE A 105 -2.05 -6.52 11.46
C ILE A 105 -2.62 -7.90 11.77
N GLU A 106 -1.83 -8.69 12.45
CA GLU A 106 -2.15 -10.09 12.72
C GLU A 106 -2.50 -10.35 14.18
#